data_6037fb6e79486bc4569032c3c96a9f87
#
_entry.id   6037fb6e79486bc4569032c3c96a9f87
#
_cell.length_a   1.000
_cell.length_b   1.000
_cell.length_c   1.000
_cell.angle_alpha   90.00
_cell.angle_beta   90.00
_cell.angle_gamma   90.00
#
_symmetry.space_group_name_H-M   'P 1'
#
loop_
_entity.id
_entity.type
_entity.pdbx_description
1 polymer ?
#
loop_
_entity_poly.entity_id
_entity_poly.type
_entity_poly.pdbx_seq_one_letter_code
_entity_poly.pdbx_strand_id
1 'polypeptide(L)'
;MGINCEGELHLGKSVKIGKNVDINCKEKFYLGDNSIIGDNVKINCTSFVANDYFYMMDGCEVGRGGSNGPKSKVTIGKNVGIFERTIINPSDEVTIGDNTGIGGEVMIWTHGAWLDITQGFPADFGPVHIGRNVWLPARSIVLPNVCIGDNVVIGINSIINRDLPDGCFAAGSPCKV
;
A
#
# COMPACT_ATOMS: atom_id res chain seq x y z
N MET A 1 -10.77 -18.42 5.76
CA MET A 1 -9.43 -17.89 6.12
C MET A 1 -8.40 -18.77 5.44
N GLY A 2 -7.63 -18.22 4.54
CA GLY A 2 -6.54 -18.91 3.87
C GLY A 2 -5.28 -18.06 3.93
N ILE A 3 -4.20 -18.60 4.48
CA ILE A 3 -2.86 -18.02 4.34
C ILE A 3 -2.07 -19.01 3.51
N ASN A 4 -1.74 -18.62 2.30
CA ASN A 4 -0.87 -19.36 1.39
C ASN A 4 0.39 -18.54 1.15
N CYS A 5 1.53 -19.06 1.60
CA CYS A 5 2.84 -18.49 1.32
C CYS A 5 3.77 -19.62 0.88
N GLU A 6 4.25 -19.55 -0.36
CA GLU A 6 5.13 -20.57 -0.91
C GLU A 6 6.54 -20.50 -0.34
N GLY A 7 6.95 -19.32 0.14
CA GLY A 7 8.26 -19.06 0.72
C GLY A 7 8.22 -18.87 2.24
N GLU A 8 8.75 -17.76 2.73
CA GLU A 8 8.89 -17.48 4.16
C GLU A 8 7.57 -16.95 4.75
N LEU A 9 7.03 -17.65 5.76
CA LEU A 9 5.90 -17.22 6.57
C LEU A 9 6.34 -16.89 7.99
N HIS A 10 6.10 -15.66 8.43
CA HIS A 10 6.36 -15.22 9.80
C HIS A 10 5.17 -14.46 10.39
N LEU A 11 4.72 -14.86 11.56
CA LEU A 11 3.75 -14.15 12.37
C LEU A 11 4.37 -13.86 13.74
N GLY A 12 4.49 -12.59 14.07
CA GLY A 12 4.99 -12.12 15.36
C GLY A 12 4.06 -12.45 16.52
N LYS A 13 4.43 -12.03 17.71
CA LYS A 13 3.64 -12.22 18.93
C LYS A 13 2.40 -11.35 18.91
N SER A 14 1.29 -11.86 19.46
CA SER A 14 0.02 -11.13 19.58
C SER A 14 -0.56 -10.64 18.25
N VAL A 15 -0.26 -11.30 17.14
CA VAL A 15 -0.88 -11.04 15.84
C VAL A 15 -2.34 -11.49 15.87
N LYS A 16 -3.24 -10.66 15.35
CA LYS A 16 -4.66 -10.98 15.19
C LYS A 16 -5.05 -10.88 13.72
N ILE A 17 -5.78 -11.87 13.23
CA ILE A 17 -6.26 -11.93 11.85
C ILE A 17 -7.76 -12.18 11.88
N GLY A 18 -8.51 -11.31 11.21
CA GLY A 18 -9.96 -11.32 11.17
C GLY A 18 -10.58 -12.45 10.33
N LYS A 19 -11.85 -12.33 10.06
CA LYS A 19 -12.63 -13.31 9.28
C LYS A 19 -12.51 -13.03 7.78
N ASN A 20 -12.68 -14.09 6.97
CA ASN A 20 -12.65 -13.98 5.50
C ASN A 20 -11.38 -13.31 4.95
N VAL A 21 -10.27 -13.49 5.64
CA VAL A 21 -8.97 -13.02 5.18
C VAL A 21 -8.38 -14.05 4.22
N ASP A 22 -7.90 -13.56 3.06
CA ASP A 22 -7.27 -14.36 2.01
C ASP A 22 -5.89 -13.77 1.69
N ILE A 23 -4.83 -14.52 1.99
CA ILE A 23 -3.44 -14.10 1.81
C ILE A 23 -2.76 -15.09 0.89
N ASN A 24 -2.19 -14.57 -0.20
CA ASN A 24 -1.44 -15.34 -1.18
C ASN A 24 -0.14 -14.63 -1.54
N CYS A 25 0.98 -15.11 -1.00
CA CYS A 25 2.31 -14.56 -1.25
C CYS A 25 3.25 -15.62 -1.80
N LYS A 26 4.06 -15.27 -2.80
CA LYS A 26 4.98 -16.22 -3.44
C LYS A 26 6.29 -16.40 -2.65
N GLU A 27 6.89 -15.29 -2.22
CA GLU A 27 8.22 -15.31 -1.59
C GLU A 27 8.16 -15.11 -0.08
N LYS A 28 7.37 -14.14 0.39
CA LYS A 28 7.40 -13.79 1.81
C LYS A 28 6.08 -13.18 2.28
N PHE A 29 5.62 -13.63 3.43
CA PHE A 29 4.60 -12.98 4.23
C PHE A 29 5.12 -12.81 5.67
N TYR A 30 5.29 -11.57 6.09
CA TYR A 30 5.82 -11.23 7.41
C TYR A 30 4.92 -10.21 8.10
N LEU A 31 4.48 -10.53 9.31
CA LEU A 31 3.85 -9.60 10.25
C LEU A 31 4.66 -9.54 11.53
N GLY A 32 5.08 -8.33 11.92
CA GLY A 32 5.73 -8.07 13.19
C GLY A 32 4.80 -8.20 14.40
N ASP A 33 5.34 -8.00 15.57
CA ASP A 33 4.63 -8.14 16.85
C ASP A 33 3.45 -7.14 16.95
N ASN A 34 2.38 -7.55 17.63
CA ASN A 34 1.19 -6.72 17.92
C ASN A 34 0.48 -6.20 16.66
N SER A 35 0.54 -6.92 15.55
CA SER A 35 -0.09 -6.54 14.30
C SER A 35 -1.52 -7.07 14.20
N ILE A 36 -2.37 -6.33 13.51
CA ILE A 36 -3.79 -6.68 13.33
C ILE A 36 -4.16 -6.57 11.86
N ILE A 37 -4.81 -7.60 11.33
CA ILE A 37 -5.51 -7.59 10.05
C ILE A 37 -6.99 -7.77 10.33
N GLY A 38 -7.83 -6.86 9.84
CA GLY A 38 -9.27 -6.86 9.98
C GLY A 38 -9.99 -7.91 9.13
N ASP A 39 -11.30 -7.80 9.06
CA ASP A 39 -12.14 -8.73 8.33
C ASP A 39 -12.15 -8.45 6.81
N ASN A 40 -12.38 -9.48 5.99
CA ASN A 40 -12.53 -9.37 4.54
C ASN A 40 -11.33 -8.75 3.80
N VAL A 41 -10.13 -8.89 4.35
CA VAL A 41 -8.88 -8.41 3.76
C VAL A 41 -8.35 -9.42 2.75
N LYS A 42 -7.85 -8.92 1.62
CA LYS A 42 -7.16 -9.71 0.60
C LYS A 42 -5.76 -9.21 0.38
N ILE A 43 -4.78 -10.12 0.35
CA ILE A 43 -3.38 -9.82 0.06
C ILE A 43 -2.89 -10.80 -1.00
N ASN A 44 -2.55 -10.29 -2.18
CA ASN A 44 -2.03 -11.08 -3.28
C ASN A 44 -0.85 -10.36 -3.93
N CYS A 45 0.37 -10.76 -3.61
CA CYS A 45 1.61 -10.18 -4.11
C CYS A 45 2.76 -11.16 -3.98
N THR A 46 3.93 -10.77 -4.46
CA THR A 46 5.13 -11.61 -4.33
C THR A 46 5.67 -11.59 -2.91
N SER A 47 5.74 -10.41 -2.29
CA SER A 47 6.22 -10.26 -0.91
C SER A 47 5.42 -9.19 -0.17
N PHE A 48 4.97 -9.51 1.04
CA PHE A 48 4.32 -8.57 1.96
C PHE A 48 5.05 -8.61 3.30
N VAL A 49 5.62 -7.49 3.69
CA VAL A 49 6.36 -7.33 4.94
C VAL A 49 5.79 -6.13 5.69
N ALA A 50 5.22 -6.35 6.86
CA ALA A 50 4.79 -5.28 7.76
C ALA A 50 5.45 -5.48 9.13
N ASN A 51 6.12 -4.45 9.63
CA ASN A 51 6.81 -4.48 10.90
C ASN A 51 5.84 -4.35 12.09
N ASP A 52 6.37 -4.20 13.31
CA ASP A 52 5.60 -4.22 14.55
C ASP A 52 4.53 -3.13 14.60
N TYR A 53 3.42 -3.41 15.29
CA TYR A 53 2.29 -2.49 15.46
C TYR A 53 1.64 -2.08 14.14
N PHE A 54 1.64 -2.99 13.17
CA PHE A 54 0.90 -2.79 11.92
C PHE A 54 -0.59 -3.04 12.12
N TYR A 55 -1.39 -2.20 11.50
CA TYR A 55 -2.84 -2.28 11.59
C TYR A 55 -3.48 -2.07 10.22
N MET A 56 -4.22 -3.06 9.74
CA MET A 56 -4.98 -2.99 8.49
C MET A 56 -6.46 -3.28 8.77
N MET A 57 -7.32 -2.32 8.47
CA MET A 57 -8.76 -2.42 8.73
C MET A 57 -9.51 -3.22 7.66
N ASP A 58 -10.81 -3.35 7.88
CA ASP A 58 -11.68 -4.22 7.11
C ASP A 58 -11.77 -3.85 5.63
N GLY A 59 -11.86 -4.88 4.80
CA GLY A 59 -12.10 -4.73 3.37
C GLY A 59 -10.94 -4.14 2.57
N CYS A 60 -9.75 -4.02 3.16
CA CYS A 60 -8.55 -3.62 2.44
C CYS A 60 -8.10 -4.68 1.43
N GLU A 61 -7.50 -4.24 0.33
CA GLU A 61 -7.02 -5.13 -0.72
C GLU A 61 -5.60 -4.74 -1.16
N VAL A 62 -4.68 -5.71 -1.11
CA VAL A 62 -3.35 -5.65 -1.72
C VAL A 62 -3.36 -6.57 -2.93
N GLY A 63 -3.12 -6.02 -4.13
CA GLY A 63 -3.25 -6.77 -5.38
C GLY A 63 -4.11 -6.02 -6.40
N ARG A 64 -5.18 -6.66 -6.93
CA ARG A 64 -6.19 -6.10 -7.81
C ARG A 64 -5.69 -5.71 -9.20
N GLY A 65 -5.23 -6.71 -9.90
CA GLY A 65 -4.77 -6.56 -11.29
C GLY A 65 -3.32 -6.15 -11.41
N GLY A 66 -2.86 -5.98 -12.65
CA GLY A 66 -1.47 -5.75 -12.95
C GLY A 66 -0.62 -7.01 -12.87
N SER A 67 0.66 -6.85 -12.57
CA SER A 67 1.62 -7.93 -12.53
C SER A 67 1.94 -8.37 -11.10
N ASN A 68 1.92 -9.68 -10.84
CA ASN A 68 2.48 -10.30 -9.63
C ASN A 68 3.89 -10.85 -9.93
N GLY A 69 4.69 -10.04 -10.63
CA GLY A 69 6.09 -10.35 -10.93
C GLY A 69 7.01 -10.15 -9.72
N PRO A 70 8.33 -10.33 -9.92
CA PRO A 70 9.31 -10.22 -8.83
C PRO A 70 9.33 -8.86 -8.10
N LYS A 71 8.84 -7.81 -8.76
CA LYS A 71 8.72 -6.47 -8.20
C LYS A 71 7.46 -6.24 -7.39
N SER A 72 6.50 -7.17 -7.40
CA SER A 72 5.24 -7.06 -6.66
C SER A 72 5.48 -7.21 -5.16
N LYS A 73 6.03 -6.16 -4.53
CA LYS A 73 6.47 -6.17 -3.13
C LYS A 73 5.87 -5.00 -2.37
N VAL A 74 5.43 -5.27 -1.16
CA VAL A 74 4.94 -4.27 -0.20
C VAL A 74 5.77 -4.36 1.06
N THR A 75 6.42 -3.24 1.42
CA THR A 75 7.22 -3.14 2.65
C THR A 75 6.68 -2.00 3.51
N ILE A 76 6.31 -2.31 4.74
CA ILE A 76 5.64 -1.40 5.67
C ILE A 76 6.47 -1.31 6.95
N GLY A 77 6.73 -0.09 7.39
CA GLY A 77 7.44 0.23 8.62
C GLY A 77 6.67 -0.12 9.89
N LYS A 78 7.15 0.38 11.02
CA LYS A 78 6.51 0.21 12.33
C LYS A 78 5.42 1.23 12.58
N ASN A 79 4.41 0.83 13.37
CA ASN A 79 3.32 1.72 13.78
C ASN A 79 2.60 2.37 12.58
N VAL A 80 2.22 1.54 11.61
CA VAL A 80 1.51 1.98 10.41
C VAL A 80 0.06 1.50 10.44
N GLY A 81 -0.87 2.43 10.20
CA GLY A 81 -2.30 2.13 10.07
C GLY A 81 -2.79 2.28 8.64
N ILE A 82 -3.49 1.26 8.13
CA ILE A 82 -4.19 1.29 6.84
C ILE A 82 -5.68 1.12 7.12
N PHE A 83 -6.45 2.14 6.79
CA PHE A 83 -7.86 2.19 7.12
C PHE A 83 -8.75 1.58 6.02
N GLU A 84 -10.04 1.45 6.31
CA GLU A 84 -11.01 0.61 5.61
C GLU A 84 -11.03 0.80 4.10
N ARG A 85 -11.20 -0.31 3.39
CA ARG A 85 -11.39 -0.37 1.93
C ARG A 85 -10.29 0.30 1.11
N THR A 86 -9.12 0.46 1.70
CA THR A 86 -7.93 0.94 1.00
C THR A 86 -7.40 -0.12 0.04
N ILE A 87 -6.97 0.32 -1.13
CA ILE A 87 -6.41 -0.51 -2.19
C ILE A 87 -4.94 -0.17 -2.37
N ILE A 88 -4.08 -1.17 -2.28
CA ILE A 88 -2.68 -1.08 -2.66
C ILE A 88 -2.46 -2.01 -3.84
N ASN A 89 -2.14 -1.45 -5.00
CA ASN A 89 -1.80 -2.24 -6.17
C ASN A 89 -0.28 -2.29 -6.35
N PRO A 90 0.37 -3.40 -5.97
CA PRO A 90 1.82 -3.55 -6.02
C PRO A 90 2.28 -4.26 -7.29
N SER A 91 1.95 -3.77 -8.47
CA SER A 91 2.54 -4.29 -9.71
C SER A 91 4.02 -3.94 -9.84
N ASP A 92 4.47 -2.90 -9.17
CA ASP A 92 5.84 -2.57 -8.80
C ASP A 92 5.90 -2.34 -7.28
N GLU A 93 7.06 -2.01 -6.74
CA GLU A 93 7.29 -1.90 -5.29
C GLU A 93 6.48 -0.77 -4.64
N VAL A 94 5.92 -1.06 -3.45
CA VAL A 94 5.32 -0.06 -2.55
C VAL A 94 6.06 -0.10 -1.22
N THR A 95 6.56 1.06 -0.78
CA THR A 95 7.14 1.21 0.55
C THR A 95 6.39 2.26 1.36
N ILE A 96 6.15 1.99 2.64
CA ILE A 96 5.48 2.89 3.58
C ILE A 96 6.35 2.97 4.84
N GLY A 97 6.80 4.16 5.18
CA GLY A 97 7.66 4.41 6.33
C GLY A 97 6.92 4.36 7.67
N ASP A 98 7.68 4.41 8.76
CA ASP A 98 7.20 4.31 10.13
C ASP A 98 6.22 5.45 10.50
N ASN A 99 5.33 5.17 11.46
CA ASN A 99 4.38 6.14 12.02
C ASN A 99 3.48 6.81 10.95
N THR A 100 3.13 6.10 9.91
CA THR A 100 2.34 6.61 8.79
C THR A 100 0.92 6.10 8.85
N GLY A 101 -0.04 6.98 8.59
CA GLY A 101 -1.46 6.65 8.48
C GLY A 101 -1.97 6.77 7.05
N ILE A 102 -2.59 5.71 6.56
CA ILE A 102 -3.25 5.64 5.26
C ILE A 102 -4.75 5.58 5.50
N GLY A 103 -5.47 6.64 5.20
CA GLY A 103 -6.91 6.79 5.43
C GLY A 103 -7.77 5.79 4.66
N GLY A 104 -9.05 5.79 4.96
CA GLY A 104 -9.99 4.88 4.29
C GLY A 104 -10.21 5.21 2.80
N GLU A 105 -10.47 4.19 1.99
CA GLU A 105 -10.74 4.33 0.56
C GLU A 105 -9.58 4.99 -0.24
N VAL A 106 -8.37 4.95 0.29
CA VAL A 106 -7.17 5.38 -0.42
C VAL A 106 -6.82 4.38 -1.51
N MET A 107 -6.28 4.87 -2.61
CA MET A 107 -5.78 4.02 -3.69
C MET A 107 -4.32 4.34 -3.99
N ILE A 108 -3.47 3.31 -3.89
CA ILE A 108 -2.05 3.39 -4.24
C ILE A 108 -1.82 2.53 -5.48
N TRP A 109 -1.42 3.16 -6.57
CA TRP A 109 -1.21 2.51 -7.85
C TRP A 109 0.25 2.55 -8.26
N THR A 110 0.78 1.39 -8.64
CA THR A 110 2.14 1.27 -9.20
C THR A 110 2.13 0.97 -10.69
N HIS A 111 0.95 1.00 -11.33
CA HIS A 111 0.83 0.93 -12.78
C HIS A 111 -0.39 1.71 -13.27
N GLY A 112 -0.38 2.07 -14.54
CA GLY A 112 -1.50 2.68 -15.23
C GLY A 112 -1.40 2.53 -16.75
N ALA A 113 -2.55 2.45 -17.41
CA ALA A 113 -2.64 2.35 -18.87
C ALA A 113 -3.15 3.69 -19.44
N TRP A 114 -2.35 4.73 -19.33
CA TRP A 114 -2.64 6.07 -19.87
C TRP A 114 -1.86 6.42 -21.15
N LEU A 115 -1.17 5.43 -21.71
CA LEU A 115 -0.49 5.56 -22.98
C LEU A 115 -1.48 5.33 -24.14
N ASP A 116 -1.05 5.60 -25.36
CA ASP A 116 -1.88 5.49 -26.55
C ASP A 116 -2.46 4.07 -26.70
N ILE A 117 -3.77 3.96 -26.53
CA ILE A 117 -4.50 2.68 -26.60
C ILE A 117 -4.45 2.04 -28.01
N THR A 118 -4.18 2.80 -29.07
CA THR A 118 -4.02 2.26 -30.42
C THR A 118 -2.77 1.42 -30.56
N GLN A 119 -1.85 1.48 -29.60
CA GLN A 119 -0.65 0.67 -29.52
C GLN A 119 -0.80 -0.57 -28.61
N GLY A 120 -2.03 -0.97 -28.29
CA GLY A 120 -2.31 -2.21 -27.52
C GLY A 120 -2.38 -2.04 -26.00
N PHE A 121 -2.86 -0.91 -25.49
CA PHE A 121 -2.98 -0.64 -24.05
C PHE A 121 -1.66 -0.79 -23.28
N PRO A 122 -0.57 -0.16 -23.71
CA PRO A 122 0.68 -0.27 -22.99
C PRO A 122 0.53 0.27 -21.56
N ALA A 123 0.99 -0.49 -20.59
CA ALA A 123 0.99 -0.07 -19.18
C ALA A 123 2.35 0.50 -18.80
N ASP A 124 2.33 1.62 -18.09
CA ASP A 124 3.48 2.18 -17.42
C ASP A 124 3.53 1.68 -15.98
N PHE A 125 4.70 1.34 -15.48
CA PHE A 125 4.93 0.80 -14.14
C PHE A 125 5.92 1.68 -13.40
N GLY A 126 5.72 1.83 -12.10
CA GLY A 126 6.69 2.52 -11.28
C GLY A 126 6.38 2.42 -9.80
N PRO A 127 7.43 2.37 -8.96
CA PRO A 127 7.28 2.20 -7.52
C PRO A 127 6.61 3.42 -6.89
N VAL A 128 6.02 3.19 -5.71
CA VAL A 128 5.52 4.25 -4.84
C VAL A 128 6.24 4.18 -3.51
N HIS A 129 6.83 5.30 -3.11
CA HIS A 129 7.51 5.42 -1.83
C HIS A 129 6.81 6.47 -0.96
N ILE A 130 6.36 6.08 0.22
CA ILE A 130 5.75 6.96 1.22
C ILE A 130 6.67 6.98 2.43
N GLY A 131 7.13 8.17 2.82
CA GLY A 131 8.04 8.39 3.93
C GLY A 131 7.44 8.12 5.30
N ARG A 132 8.15 8.53 6.34
CA ARG A 132 7.75 8.41 7.74
C ARG A 132 6.90 9.59 8.18
N ASN A 133 6.04 9.35 9.20
CA ASN A 133 5.18 10.40 9.77
C ASN A 133 4.30 11.07 8.71
N VAL A 134 3.78 10.30 7.76
CA VAL A 134 2.90 10.79 6.69
C VAL A 134 1.45 10.55 7.09
N TRP A 135 0.60 11.54 6.86
CA TRP A 135 -0.85 11.37 6.88
C TRP A 135 -1.42 11.50 5.47
N LEU A 136 -1.85 10.36 4.92
CA LEU A 136 -2.52 10.26 3.62
C LEU A 136 -4.02 10.01 3.87
N PRO A 137 -4.87 11.05 3.89
CA PRO A 137 -6.25 10.93 4.32
C PRO A 137 -7.17 10.26 3.30
N ALA A 138 -8.39 10.03 3.73
CA ALA A 138 -9.39 9.28 2.98
C ALA A 138 -9.56 9.75 1.52
N ARG A 139 -9.80 8.77 0.63
CA ARG A 139 -10.05 8.95 -0.80
C ARG A 139 -8.92 9.60 -1.59
N SER A 140 -7.73 9.68 -1.02
CA SER A 140 -6.56 10.14 -1.78
C SER A 140 -6.09 9.05 -2.74
N ILE A 141 -5.51 9.47 -3.86
CA ILE A 141 -4.99 8.57 -4.89
C ILE A 141 -3.51 8.88 -5.12
N VAL A 142 -2.66 7.88 -5.01
CA VAL A 142 -1.23 7.99 -5.33
C VAL A 142 -0.98 7.27 -6.65
N LEU A 143 -0.40 7.99 -7.60
CA LEU A 143 -0.08 7.46 -8.93
C LEU A 143 1.33 6.85 -8.97
N PRO A 144 1.64 6.03 -9.98
CA PRO A 144 2.95 5.42 -10.14
C PRO A 144 4.10 6.42 -10.20
N ASN A 145 5.29 5.98 -9.83
CA ASN A 145 6.52 6.78 -9.79
C ASN A 145 6.46 7.98 -8.83
N VAL A 146 5.67 7.92 -7.77
CA VAL A 146 5.57 8.99 -6.78
C VAL A 146 6.39 8.67 -5.54
N CYS A 147 7.18 9.65 -5.10
CA CYS A 147 7.85 9.67 -3.81
C CYS A 147 7.22 10.75 -2.91
N ILE A 148 6.67 10.36 -1.77
CA ILE A 148 6.19 11.26 -0.72
C ILE A 148 7.24 11.26 0.39
N GLY A 149 7.80 12.43 0.69
CA GLY A 149 8.82 12.60 1.71
C GLY A 149 8.34 12.35 3.14
N ASP A 150 9.21 12.59 4.09
CA ASP A 150 8.92 12.45 5.53
C ASP A 150 8.12 13.65 6.07
N ASN A 151 7.31 13.44 7.12
CA ASN A 151 6.56 14.49 7.81
C ASN A 151 5.60 15.28 6.89
N VAL A 152 4.91 14.57 5.99
CA VAL A 152 3.99 15.16 5.02
C VAL A 152 2.54 14.97 5.48
N VAL A 153 1.74 16.02 5.36
CA VAL A 153 0.29 15.95 5.56
C VAL A 153 -0.41 16.25 4.24
N ILE A 154 -1.31 15.39 3.85
CA ILE A 154 -2.08 15.51 2.61
C ILE A 154 -3.50 15.97 2.93
N GLY A 155 -4.09 16.80 2.07
CA GLY A 155 -5.51 17.13 2.15
C GLY A 155 -6.38 15.99 1.66
N ILE A 156 -7.56 15.82 2.25
CA ILE A 156 -8.52 14.76 1.85
C ILE A 156 -8.87 14.82 0.36
N ASN A 157 -9.09 13.65 -0.26
CA ASN A 157 -9.53 13.54 -1.66
C ASN A 157 -8.54 14.16 -2.67
N SER A 158 -7.24 14.03 -2.39
CA SER A 158 -6.16 14.55 -3.26
C SER A 158 -5.67 13.50 -4.25
N ILE A 159 -5.21 13.96 -5.43
CA ILE A 159 -4.54 13.11 -6.42
C ILE A 159 -3.07 13.48 -6.49
N ILE A 160 -2.22 12.59 -5.95
CA ILE A 160 -0.78 12.75 -5.88
C ILE A 160 -0.16 12.14 -7.13
N ASN A 161 0.27 12.99 -8.06
CA ASN A 161 0.82 12.63 -9.36
C ASN A 161 2.25 13.11 -9.59
N ARG A 162 2.92 13.52 -8.51
CA ARG A 162 4.30 14.00 -8.47
C ARG A 162 4.88 13.85 -7.09
N ASP A 163 6.18 13.89 -6.99
CA ASP A 163 6.89 13.86 -5.72
C ASP A 163 6.51 15.03 -4.82
N LEU A 164 6.45 14.75 -3.52
CA LEU A 164 6.22 15.73 -2.47
C LEU A 164 7.43 15.79 -1.55
N PRO A 165 7.98 17.00 -1.29
CA PRO A 165 9.13 17.14 -0.42
C PRO A 165 8.80 16.90 1.05
N ASP A 166 9.81 16.68 1.88
CA ASP A 166 9.67 16.55 3.32
C ASP A 166 9.00 17.78 3.95
N GLY A 167 8.22 17.54 5.01
CA GLY A 167 7.67 18.57 5.88
C GLY A 167 6.59 19.44 5.25
N CYS A 168 5.99 19.05 4.13
CA CYS A 168 5.00 19.86 3.44
C CYS A 168 3.56 19.49 3.79
N PHE A 169 2.66 20.45 3.57
CA PHE A 169 1.24 20.21 3.39
C PHE A 169 0.90 20.30 1.91
N ALA A 170 0.23 19.28 1.38
CA ALA A 170 -0.13 19.25 -0.04
C ALA A 170 -1.58 18.83 -0.21
N ALA A 171 -2.31 19.44 -1.14
CA ALA A 171 -3.72 19.13 -1.35
C ALA A 171 -4.19 19.34 -2.79
N GLY A 172 -5.31 18.73 -3.15
CA GLY A 172 -6.04 18.98 -4.39
C GLY A 172 -5.89 17.92 -5.47
N SER A 173 -6.51 18.18 -6.61
CA SER A 173 -6.52 17.31 -7.80
C SER A 173 -6.21 18.16 -9.05
N PRO A 174 -4.96 18.15 -9.55
CA PRO A 174 -3.78 17.49 -9.02
C PRO A 174 -3.28 18.10 -7.71
N CYS A 175 -2.60 17.29 -6.90
CA CYS A 175 -2.05 17.70 -5.60
C CYS A 175 -0.94 18.74 -5.78
N LYS A 176 -0.96 19.79 -4.93
CA LYS A 176 0.05 20.86 -4.88
C LYS A 176 0.43 21.14 -3.44
N VAL A 177 1.69 21.50 -3.23
CA VAL A 177 2.25 22.02 -1.98
C VAL A 177 1.80 23.45 -1.77
#